data_29c118de0349777cc322187d34fabfbf
#
_entry.id   29c118de0349777cc322187d34fabfbf
#
_cell.length_a   1.000
_cell.length_b   1.000
_cell.length_c   1.000
_cell.angle_alpha   90.00
_cell.angle_beta   90.00
_cell.angle_gamma   90.00
#
_symmetry.space_group_name_H-M   'P 1'
#
loop_
_entity.id
_entity.type
_entity.pdbx_description
1 polymer ?
#
loop_
_entity_poly.entity_id
_entity_poly.type
_entity_poly.pdbx_seq_one_letter_code
_entity_poly.pdbx_strand_id
1 'polypeptide(L)'
;TSITNMIRINNLQKNFGTKKAVDIENYTIGQGDMLGLVGNNGAGKTTLFRLILDLLQADRGNVTINDIDVSKSEDWKNFTGAFIDDGFLIDYLTPEEYFYFIGKIYGLKKEEVDERLLPFERFMNGEVMGQKKFIRNYSAGNKQKIGIISAMLHHPQLLILDEPFNFLDPSSQSVIKHLLKRYNEEHGATVIISSHNLNHTVDVCPRIAL
;
A
#
# COMPACT_ATOMS: atom_id res chain seq x y z
N THR A 1 -1.70 -12.62 -26.27
CA THR A 1 -1.94 -12.75 -24.82
C THR A 1 -2.57 -11.45 -24.35
N SER A 2 -3.85 -11.49 -24.00
CA SER A 2 -4.54 -10.32 -23.44
C SER A 2 -3.88 -9.93 -22.13
N ILE A 3 -3.38 -8.69 -22.05
CA ILE A 3 -2.86 -8.12 -20.82
C ILE A 3 -4.06 -8.02 -19.88
N THR A 4 -4.02 -8.77 -18.77
CA THR A 4 -5.07 -8.71 -17.76
C THR A 4 -4.83 -7.46 -16.90
N ASN A 5 -5.83 -6.59 -16.82
CA ASN A 5 -5.73 -5.35 -16.03
C ASN A 5 -6.12 -5.60 -14.58
N MET A 6 -5.24 -5.23 -13.65
CA MET A 6 -5.56 -5.24 -12.23
C MET A 6 -6.47 -4.08 -11.87
N ILE A 7 -6.12 -2.87 -12.33
CA ILE A 7 -6.90 -1.65 -12.05
C ILE A 7 -7.31 -0.99 -13.34
N ARG A 8 -8.59 -0.61 -13.42
CA ARG A 8 -9.10 0.28 -14.47
C ARG A 8 -9.71 1.50 -13.85
N ILE A 9 -9.30 2.65 -14.32
CA ILE A 9 -9.83 3.96 -13.95
C ILE A 9 -10.60 4.50 -15.14
N ASN A 10 -11.89 4.78 -14.96
CA ASN A 10 -12.79 5.20 -16.04
C ASN A 10 -13.39 6.56 -15.70
N ASN A 11 -13.02 7.60 -16.46
CA ASN A 11 -13.55 8.97 -16.35
C ASN A 11 -13.65 9.47 -14.90
N LEU A 12 -12.60 9.22 -14.12
CA LEU A 12 -12.59 9.48 -12.69
C LEU A 12 -12.36 10.95 -12.40
N GLN A 13 -13.29 11.58 -11.68
CA GLN A 13 -13.17 12.97 -11.25
C GLN A 13 -13.51 13.13 -9.78
N LYS A 14 -12.71 13.94 -9.10
CA LYS A 14 -12.95 14.36 -7.72
C LYS A 14 -12.55 15.81 -7.55
N ASN A 15 -13.49 16.63 -7.05
CA ASN A 15 -13.27 18.03 -6.75
C ASN A 15 -13.47 18.31 -5.26
N PHE A 16 -12.69 19.23 -4.72
CA PHE A 16 -12.90 19.80 -3.40
C PHE A 16 -13.16 21.30 -3.58
N GLY A 17 -14.44 21.70 -3.50
CA GLY A 17 -14.85 23.05 -3.86
C GLY A 17 -14.53 23.34 -5.33
N THR A 18 -13.74 24.37 -5.58
CA THR A 18 -13.30 24.74 -6.93
C THR A 18 -12.01 24.00 -7.38
N LYS A 19 -11.36 23.30 -6.46
CA LYS A 19 -10.11 22.58 -6.75
C LYS A 19 -10.41 21.20 -7.33
N LYS A 20 -9.95 20.97 -8.55
CA LYS A 20 -9.95 19.65 -9.18
C LYS A 20 -8.78 18.82 -8.62
N ALA A 21 -9.08 17.85 -7.77
CA ALA A 21 -8.07 17.02 -7.12
C ALA A 21 -7.64 15.84 -7.99
N VAL A 22 -8.59 15.20 -8.68
CA VAL A 22 -8.34 14.09 -9.61
C VAL A 22 -9.19 14.27 -10.86
N ASP A 23 -8.58 14.10 -12.03
CA ASP A 23 -9.24 14.13 -13.32
C ASP A 23 -8.50 13.20 -14.29
N ILE A 24 -8.97 11.97 -14.40
CA ILE A 24 -8.34 10.93 -15.21
C ILE A 24 -9.40 10.33 -16.12
N GLU A 25 -9.24 10.48 -17.43
CA GLU A 25 -10.20 9.94 -18.41
C GLU A 25 -10.20 8.42 -18.38
N ASN A 26 -9.05 7.82 -18.69
CA ASN A 26 -8.88 6.36 -18.67
C ASN A 26 -7.45 6.03 -18.33
N TYR A 27 -7.27 5.11 -17.41
CA TYR A 27 -5.97 4.59 -17.05
C TYR A 27 -6.07 3.15 -16.60
N THR A 28 -5.11 2.34 -17.01
CA THR A 28 -5.07 0.92 -16.64
C THR A 28 -3.73 0.55 -16.05
N ILE A 29 -3.77 -0.31 -15.03
CA ILE A 29 -2.58 -0.87 -14.40
C ILE A 29 -2.68 -2.40 -14.56
N GLY A 30 -1.69 -2.98 -15.24
CA GLY A 30 -1.66 -4.41 -15.52
C GLY A 30 -1.37 -5.26 -14.30
N GLN A 31 -1.80 -6.51 -14.31
CA GLN A 31 -1.41 -7.48 -13.30
C GLN A 31 0.10 -7.69 -13.33
N GLY A 32 0.72 -7.65 -12.15
CA GLY A 32 2.17 -7.80 -12.03
C GLY A 32 2.95 -6.51 -12.27
N ASP A 33 2.29 -5.41 -12.61
CA ASP A 33 2.96 -4.12 -12.76
C ASP A 33 3.54 -3.64 -11.42
N MET A 34 4.65 -2.94 -11.50
CA MET A 34 5.21 -2.20 -10.38
C MET A 34 5.30 -0.73 -10.76
N LEU A 35 4.33 0.05 -10.28
CA LEU A 35 4.10 1.44 -10.69
C LEU A 35 4.49 2.41 -9.58
N GLY A 36 5.30 3.40 -9.94
CA GLY A 36 5.56 4.57 -9.11
C GLY A 36 4.71 5.76 -9.55
N LEU A 37 3.89 6.28 -8.64
CA LEU A 37 3.12 7.51 -8.85
C LEU A 37 3.88 8.66 -8.21
N VAL A 38 4.44 9.53 -9.04
CA VAL A 38 5.33 10.61 -8.60
C VAL A 38 4.68 11.97 -8.81
N GLY A 39 4.83 12.84 -7.84
CA GLY A 39 4.31 14.20 -7.91
C GLY A 39 4.53 14.94 -6.59
N ASN A 40 4.39 16.25 -6.63
CA ASN A 40 4.50 17.08 -5.44
C ASN A 40 3.40 16.79 -4.42
N ASN A 41 3.63 17.13 -3.16
CA ASN A 41 2.60 17.09 -2.14
C ASN A 41 1.41 17.96 -2.58
N GLY A 42 0.20 17.42 -2.48
CA GLY A 42 -1.00 18.09 -2.94
C GLY A 42 -1.34 17.90 -4.42
N ALA A 43 -0.58 17.08 -5.15
CA ALA A 43 -0.86 16.75 -6.56
C ALA A 43 -2.03 15.78 -6.75
N GLY A 44 -2.64 15.29 -5.69
CA GLY A 44 -3.79 14.38 -5.76
C GLY A 44 -3.44 12.89 -5.62
N LYS A 45 -2.19 12.53 -5.34
CA LYS A 45 -1.78 11.12 -5.19
C LYS A 45 -2.56 10.37 -4.10
N THR A 46 -2.61 10.93 -2.91
CA THR A 46 -3.36 10.35 -1.79
C THR A 46 -4.86 10.30 -2.08
N THR A 47 -5.39 11.34 -2.72
CA THR A 47 -6.80 11.37 -3.14
C THR A 47 -7.10 10.24 -4.11
N LEU A 48 -6.24 10.02 -5.10
CA LEU A 48 -6.38 8.91 -6.04
C LEU A 48 -6.38 7.55 -5.31
N PHE A 49 -5.45 7.34 -4.39
CA PHE A 49 -5.40 6.10 -3.63
C PHE A 49 -6.67 5.88 -2.80
N ARG A 50 -7.19 6.94 -2.18
CA ARG A 50 -8.45 6.86 -1.44
C ARG A 50 -9.64 6.53 -2.31
N LEU A 51 -9.67 7.03 -3.54
CA LEU A 51 -10.70 6.67 -4.53
C LEU A 51 -10.58 5.20 -4.95
N ILE A 52 -9.37 4.72 -5.22
CA ILE A 52 -9.12 3.32 -5.57
C ILE A 52 -9.56 2.37 -4.43
N LEU A 53 -9.31 2.76 -3.20
CA LEU A 53 -9.62 1.97 -2.01
C LEU A 53 -11.03 2.18 -1.45
N ASP A 54 -11.87 2.92 -2.17
CA ASP A 54 -13.24 3.26 -1.76
C ASP A 54 -13.33 3.94 -0.38
N LEU A 55 -12.29 4.68 -0.02
CA LEU A 55 -12.26 5.52 1.19
C LEU A 55 -12.81 6.92 0.91
N LEU A 56 -13.04 7.23 -0.35
CA LEU A 56 -13.56 8.51 -0.83
C LEU A 56 -14.43 8.24 -2.05
N GLN A 57 -15.58 8.90 -2.12
CA GLN A 57 -16.49 8.76 -3.23
C GLN A 57 -16.09 9.70 -4.39
N ALA A 58 -16.07 9.18 -5.61
CA ALA A 58 -15.83 9.97 -6.80
C ALA A 58 -17.05 10.85 -7.13
N ASP A 59 -16.79 12.02 -7.73
CA ASP A 59 -17.86 12.87 -8.28
C ASP A 59 -18.34 12.33 -9.63
N ARG A 60 -17.43 11.74 -10.42
CA ARG A 60 -17.73 11.06 -11.68
C ARG A 60 -16.81 9.87 -11.86
N GLY A 61 -17.29 8.91 -12.67
CA GLY A 61 -16.52 7.75 -13.05
C GLY A 61 -16.42 6.69 -11.97
N ASN A 62 -15.59 5.71 -12.20
CA ASN A 62 -15.41 4.60 -11.28
C ASN A 62 -14.02 4.00 -11.37
N VAL A 63 -13.70 3.18 -10.38
CA VAL A 63 -12.49 2.36 -10.35
C VAL A 63 -12.90 0.89 -10.21
N THR A 64 -12.30 0.02 -11.01
CA THR A 64 -12.43 -1.42 -10.84
C THR A 64 -11.09 -2.03 -10.46
N ILE A 65 -11.13 -3.01 -9.55
CA ILE A 65 -9.98 -3.84 -9.18
C ILE A 65 -10.34 -5.27 -9.57
N ASN A 66 -9.55 -5.84 -10.47
CA ASN A 66 -9.81 -7.19 -11.00
C ASN A 66 -11.26 -7.34 -11.49
N ASP A 67 -11.73 -6.34 -12.26
CA ASP A 67 -13.09 -6.23 -12.79
C ASP A 67 -14.20 -6.03 -11.76
N ILE A 68 -13.86 -5.82 -10.49
CA ILE A 68 -14.80 -5.52 -9.41
C ILE A 68 -14.87 -4.02 -9.20
N ASP A 69 -16.05 -3.42 -9.36
CA ASP A 69 -16.26 -2.01 -9.02
C ASP A 69 -16.13 -1.83 -7.50
N VAL A 70 -15.14 -1.03 -7.08
CA VAL A 70 -14.79 -0.88 -5.66
C VAL A 70 -15.92 -0.27 -4.83
N SER A 71 -16.83 0.48 -5.46
CA SER A 71 -17.98 1.11 -4.79
C SER A 71 -19.19 0.18 -4.65
N LYS A 72 -19.18 -0.97 -5.33
CA LYS A 72 -20.34 -1.88 -5.41
C LYS A 72 -20.15 -3.21 -4.70
N SER A 73 -18.91 -3.60 -4.43
CA SER A 73 -18.57 -4.85 -3.76
C SER A 73 -17.33 -4.65 -2.88
N GLU A 74 -17.21 -5.46 -1.84
CA GLU A 74 -16.05 -5.49 -0.96
C GLU A 74 -15.09 -6.64 -1.26
N ASP A 75 -15.39 -7.49 -2.25
CA ASP A 75 -14.62 -8.69 -2.55
C ASP A 75 -13.16 -8.40 -2.90
N TRP A 76 -12.88 -7.23 -3.50
CA TRP A 76 -11.52 -6.79 -3.82
C TRP A 76 -10.64 -6.61 -2.59
N LYS A 77 -11.22 -6.41 -1.40
CA LYS A 77 -10.47 -6.25 -0.14
C LYS A 77 -9.74 -7.53 0.25
N ASN A 78 -10.23 -8.69 -0.15
CA ASN A 78 -9.65 -9.98 0.21
C ASN A 78 -8.23 -10.18 -0.36
N PHE A 79 -7.91 -9.53 -1.48
CA PHE A 79 -6.62 -9.66 -2.15
C PHE A 79 -5.88 -8.33 -2.31
N THR A 80 -6.31 -7.31 -1.57
CA THR A 80 -5.70 -5.97 -1.61
C THR A 80 -5.12 -5.63 -0.25
N GLY A 81 -3.90 -5.16 -0.24
CA GLY A 81 -3.24 -4.59 0.93
C GLY A 81 -2.92 -3.12 0.68
N ALA A 82 -3.06 -2.30 1.71
CA ALA A 82 -2.79 -0.87 1.59
C ALA A 82 -2.29 -0.27 2.90
N PHE A 83 -1.42 0.71 2.78
CA PHE A 83 -1.04 1.59 3.87
C PHE A 83 -0.90 3.01 3.35
N ILE A 84 -1.83 3.87 3.75
CA ILE A 84 -1.89 5.27 3.32
C ILE A 84 -1.27 6.18 4.39
N ASP A 85 -1.68 6.02 5.65
CA ASP A 85 -1.17 6.77 6.78
C ASP A 85 -1.33 5.98 8.09
N ASP A 86 -0.81 6.51 9.17
CA ASP A 86 -0.87 5.85 10.49
C ASP A 86 -2.28 5.74 11.07
N GLY A 87 -3.27 6.43 10.49
CA GLY A 87 -4.68 6.21 10.81
C GLY A 87 -5.20 4.82 10.44
N PHE A 88 -4.47 4.07 9.61
CA PHE A 88 -4.76 2.67 9.31
C PHE A 88 -4.38 1.73 10.47
N LEU A 89 -3.54 2.18 11.40
CA LEU A 89 -3.06 1.38 12.52
C LEU A 89 -4.03 1.38 13.69
N ILE A 90 -4.15 0.24 14.35
CA ILE A 90 -4.83 0.17 15.65
C ILE A 90 -3.78 0.49 16.72
N ASP A 91 -3.65 1.75 17.07
CA ASP A 91 -2.51 2.30 17.80
C ASP A 91 -2.49 1.96 19.30
N TYR A 92 -3.58 1.44 19.85
CA TYR A 92 -3.68 0.97 21.23
C TYR A 92 -3.37 -0.54 21.39
N LEU A 93 -2.89 -1.19 20.33
CA LEU A 93 -2.34 -2.54 20.36
C LEU A 93 -0.81 -2.50 20.34
N THR A 94 -0.17 -3.57 20.80
CA THR A 94 1.25 -3.80 20.51
C THR A 94 1.40 -4.25 19.04
N PRO A 95 2.59 -4.12 18.42
CA PRO A 95 2.80 -4.64 17.07
C PRO A 95 2.45 -6.12 16.94
N GLU A 96 2.82 -6.95 17.92
CA GLU A 96 2.51 -8.37 17.93
C GLU A 96 1.00 -8.63 17.90
N GLU A 97 0.26 -7.95 18.77
CA GLU A 97 -1.20 -8.06 18.83
C GLU A 97 -1.83 -7.63 17.50
N TYR A 98 -1.31 -6.54 16.90
CA TYR A 98 -1.80 -6.01 15.65
C TYR A 98 -1.56 -6.98 14.48
N PHE A 99 -0.35 -7.53 14.37
CA PHE A 99 -0.03 -8.49 13.32
C PHE A 99 -0.88 -9.76 13.42
N TYR A 100 -1.08 -10.30 14.63
CA TYR A 100 -1.93 -11.46 14.83
C TYR A 100 -3.39 -11.17 14.55
N PHE A 101 -3.86 -9.98 14.89
CA PHE A 101 -5.22 -9.53 14.57
C PHE A 101 -5.44 -9.46 13.04
N ILE A 102 -4.51 -8.83 12.31
CA ILE A 102 -4.56 -8.79 10.85
C ILE A 102 -4.54 -10.20 10.26
N GLY A 103 -3.65 -11.05 10.75
CA GLY A 103 -3.59 -12.44 10.32
C GLY A 103 -4.91 -13.17 10.51
N LYS A 104 -5.54 -12.99 11.65
CA LYS A 104 -6.84 -13.60 11.96
C LYS A 104 -7.95 -13.16 11.01
N ILE A 105 -7.98 -11.88 10.61
CA ILE A 105 -8.94 -11.36 9.63
C ILE A 105 -8.84 -12.14 8.32
N TYR A 106 -7.63 -12.51 7.91
CA TYR A 106 -7.38 -13.24 6.67
C TYR A 106 -7.26 -14.76 6.85
N GLY A 107 -7.68 -15.28 8.00
CA GLY A 107 -7.71 -16.72 8.26
C GLY A 107 -6.34 -17.35 8.53
N LEU A 108 -5.34 -16.55 8.89
CA LEU A 108 -4.01 -17.03 9.24
C LEU A 108 -3.91 -17.42 10.72
N LYS A 109 -3.28 -18.54 10.98
CA LYS A 109 -2.91 -18.96 12.34
C LYS A 109 -1.70 -18.13 12.81
N LYS A 110 -1.50 -18.10 14.12
CA LYS A 110 -0.39 -17.38 14.74
C LYS A 110 0.97 -17.84 14.18
N GLU A 111 1.16 -19.13 14.00
CA GLU A 111 2.38 -19.73 13.47
C GLU A 111 2.63 -19.28 12.02
N GLU A 112 1.59 -19.15 11.23
CA GLU A 112 1.68 -18.64 9.85
C GLU A 112 2.07 -17.17 9.82
N VAL A 113 1.52 -16.36 10.75
CA VAL A 113 1.91 -14.95 10.88
C VAL A 113 3.38 -14.85 11.28
N ASP A 114 3.83 -15.64 12.25
CA ASP A 114 5.22 -15.66 12.68
C ASP A 114 6.15 -15.98 11.51
N GLU A 115 5.79 -16.96 10.70
CA GLU A 115 6.56 -17.34 9.50
C GLU A 115 6.59 -16.21 8.48
N ARG A 116 5.47 -15.53 8.24
CA ARG A 116 5.39 -14.42 7.29
C ARG A 116 6.09 -13.15 7.76
N LEU A 117 6.37 -13.04 9.05
CA LEU A 117 7.15 -11.94 9.61
C LEU A 117 8.67 -12.11 9.41
N LEU A 118 9.15 -13.34 9.22
CA LEU A 118 10.58 -13.62 9.07
C LEU A 118 11.28 -12.79 7.99
N PRO A 119 10.72 -12.62 6.78
CA PRO A 119 11.34 -11.77 5.75
C PRO A 119 11.53 -10.32 6.14
N PHE A 120 10.80 -9.84 7.16
CA PHE A 120 10.83 -8.45 7.62
C PHE A 120 11.78 -8.21 8.79
N GLU A 121 12.48 -9.22 9.29
CA GLU A 121 13.35 -9.07 10.45
C GLU A 121 14.39 -7.95 10.27
N ARG A 122 15.05 -7.93 9.11
CA ARG A 122 16.03 -6.90 8.80
C ARG A 122 15.39 -5.50 8.70
N PHE A 123 14.19 -5.42 8.16
CA PHE A 123 13.43 -4.16 8.08
C PHE A 123 13.03 -3.66 9.46
N MET A 124 12.60 -4.53 10.34
CA MET A 124 12.25 -4.19 11.72
C MET A 124 13.45 -3.82 12.57
N ASN A 125 14.63 -4.33 12.24
CA ASN A 125 15.92 -3.99 12.85
C ASN A 125 15.95 -4.13 14.38
N GLY A 126 15.19 -5.09 14.93
CA GLY A 126 15.08 -5.30 16.38
C GLY A 126 14.34 -4.20 17.15
N GLU A 127 13.72 -3.25 16.45
CA GLU A 127 13.09 -2.07 17.06
C GLU A 127 11.57 -2.16 17.16
N VAL A 128 10.95 -3.19 16.56
CA VAL A 128 9.50 -3.32 16.47
C VAL A 128 8.97 -4.39 17.41
N MET A 129 9.47 -5.62 17.30
CA MET A 129 9.00 -6.74 18.10
C MET A 129 9.67 -6.76 19.48
N GLY A 130 8.95 -7.27 20.50
CA GLY A 130 9.50 -7.50 21.83
C GLY A 130 9.68 -6.25 22.70
N GLN A 131 9.18 -5.08 22.29
CA GLN A 131 9.37 -3.82 23.01
C GLN A 131 8.34 -3.59 24.14
N LYS A 132 7.27 -4.39 24.21
CA LYS A 132 6.22 -4.31 25.22
C LYS A 132 5.59 -2.92 25.35
N LYS A 133 5.32 -2.28 24.22
CA LYS A 133 4.65 -0.97 24.17
C LYS A 133 3.61 -0.90 23.05
N PHE A 134 2.67 0.01 23.19
CA PHE A 134 1.64 0.24 22.19
C PHE A 134 2.20 0.93 20.94
N ILE A 135 1.60 0.64 19.79
CA ILE A 135 2.01 1.24 18.51
C ILE A 135 2.06 2.76 18.59
N ARG A 136 1.11 3.40 19.29
CA ARG A 136 1.10 4.86 19.47
C ARG A 136 2.38 5.44 20.08
N ASN A 137 3.14 4.62 20.79
CA ASN A 137 4.38 5.06 21.48
C ASN A 137 5.65 4.80 20.65
N TYR A 138 5.50 4.30 19.43
CA TYR A 138 6.63 4.11 18.51
C TYR A 138 6.94 5.39 17.75
N SER A 139 8.18 5.49 17.25
CA SER A 139 8.57 6.57 16.35
C SER A 139 7.76 6.54 15.05
N ALA A 140 7.72 7.67 14.33
CA ALA A 140 7.07 7.74 13.02
C ALA A 140 7.64 6.70 12.05
N GLY A 141 8.96 6.51 12.03
CA GLY A 141 9.62 5.51 11.20
C GLY A 141 9.20 4.08 11.53
N ASN A 142 9.12 3.73 12.80
CA ASN A 142 8.69 2.39 13.20
C ASN A 142 7.20 2.16 13.00
N LYS A 143 6.35 3.17 13.16
CA LYS A 143 4.94 3.09 12.74
C LYS A 143 4.81 2.84 11.26
N GLN A 144 5.63 3.49 10.45
CA GLN A 144 5.69 3.28 9.00
C GLN A 144 6.02 1.82 8.66
N LYS A 145 7.03 1.26 9.34
CA LYS A 145 7.41 -0.16 9.18
C LYS A 145 6.25 -1.09 9.53
N ILE A 146 5.59 -0.85 10.66
CA ILE A 146 4.43 -1.65 11.11
C ILE A 146 3.30 -1.60 10.08
N GLY A 147 2.99 -0.41 9.56
CA GLY A 147 1.96 -0.23 8.56
C GLY A 147 2.24 -0.98 7.26
N ILE A 148 3.45 -0.85 6.74
CA ILE A 148 3.86 -1.53 5.50
C ILE A 148 3.81 -3.05 5.69
N ILE A 149 4.33 -3.57 6.79
CA ILE A 149 4.31 -5.01 7.09
C ILE A 149 2.87 -5.52 7.16
N SER A 150 1.99 -4.80 7.88
CA SER A 150 0.59 -5.20 8.03
C SER A 150 -0.15 -5.27 6.71
N ALA A 151 0.17 -4.38 5.76
CA ALA A 151 -0.40 -4.38 4.42
C ALA A 151 0.03 -5.60 3.59
N MET A 152 1.17 -6.21 3.92
CA MET A 152 1.77 -7.31 3.15
C MET A 152 1.53 -8.70 3.75
N LEU A 153 1.10 -8.80 5.01
CA LEU A 153 1.02 -10.07 5.74
C LEU A 153 0.12 -11.12 5.09
N HIS A 154 -0.99 -10.71 4.50
CA HIS A 154 -1.93 -11.65 3.89
C HIS A 154 -1.59 -12.01 2.45
N HIS A 155 -0.41 -11.64 1.98
CA HIS A 155 0.07 -11.84 0.62
C HIS A 155 -0.92 -11.32 -0.43
N PRO A 156 -1.23 -10.01 -0.42
CA PRO A 156 -2.17 -9.43 -1.38
C PRO A 156 -1.66 -9.53 -2.81
N GLN A 157 -2.59 -9.66 -3.75
CA GLN A 157 -2.29 -9.58 -5.19
C GLN A 157 -2.08 -8.13 -5.64
N LEU A 158 -2.66 -7.18 -4.91
CA LEU A 158 -2.50 -5.75 -5.13
C LEU A 158 -2.04 -5.08 -3.82
N LEU A 159 -0.93 -4.37 -3.89
CA LEU A 159 -0.37 -3.62 -2.77
C LEU A 159 -0.28 -2.14 -3.13
N ILE A 160 -0.88 -1.29 -2.30
CA ILE A 160 -0.86 0.17 -2.47
C ILE A 160 -0.23 0.82 -1.25
N LEU A 161 0.87 1.52 -1.46
CA LEU A 161 1.60 2.20 -0.39
C LEU A 161 1.77 3.68 -0.74
N ASP A 162 1.30 4.55 0.15
CA ASP A 162 1.42 6.00 -0.01
C ASP A 162 2.68 6.50 0.72
N GLU A 163 3.61 7.08 -0.03
CA GLU A 163 4.87 7.61 0.49
C GLU A 163 5.61 6.62 1.42
N PRO A 164 5.87 5.36 0.99
CA PRO A 164 6.38 4.33 1.88
C PRO A 164 7.78 4.61 2.43
N PHE A 165 8.55 5.50 1.78
CA PHE A 165 9.91 5.82 2.19
C PHE A 165 9.99 6.94 3.22
N ASN A 166 8.88 7.65 3.47
CA ASN A 166 8.82 8.69 4.47
C ASN A 166 9.17 8.15 5.87
N PHE A 167 9.86 8.95 6.65
CA PHE A 167 10.25 8.67 8.04
C PHE A 167 11.28 7.55 8.20
N LEU A 168 11.70 6.91 7.11
CA LEU A 168 12.70 5.85 7.13
C LEU A 168 14.10 6.40 6.92
N ASP A 169 15.06 5.84 7.66
CA ASP A 169 16.46 6.10 7.40
C ASP A 169 16.92 5.46 6.06
N PRO A 170 18.08 5.88 5.51
CA PRO A 170 18.54 5.34 4.22
C PRO A 170 18.70 3.82 4.20
N SER A 171 19.12 3.22 5.30
CA SER A 171 19.25 1.76 5.42
C SER A 171 17.89 1.06 5.32
N SER A 172 16.90 1.54 6.06
CA SER A 172 15.53 1.01 6.02
C SER A 172 14.87 1.22 4.65
N GLN A 173 15.12 2.37 4.00
CA GLN A 173 14.66 2.63 2.63
C GLN A 173 15.21 1.59 1.66
N SER A 174 16.50 1.29 1.75
CA SER A 174 17.13 0.28 0.91
C SER A 174 16.52 -1.11 1.12
N VAL A 175 16.28 -1.48 2.37
CA VAL A 175 15.69 -2.78 2.71
C VAL A 175 14.28 -2.91 2.16
N ILE A 176 13.42 -1.89 2.35
CA ILE A 176 12.03 -1.98 1.87
C ILE A 176 11.95 -1.97 0.33
N LYS A 177 12.80 -1.21 -0.35
CA LYS A 177 12.89 -1.25 -1.81
C LYS A 177 13.15 -2.67 -2.30
N HIS A 178 14.09 -3.35 -1.67
CA HIS A 178 14.46 -4.73 -2.00
C HIS A 178 13.30 -5.71 -1.72
N LEU A 179 12.65 -5.56 -0.57
CA LEU A 179 11.49 -6.39 -0.20
C LEU A 179 10.31 -6.23 -1.16
N LEU A 180 10.01 -5.01 -1.58
CA LEU A 180 8.92 -4.74 -2.53
C LEU A 180 9.22 -5.34 -3.90
N LYS A 181 10.45 -5.23 -4.36
CA LYS A 181 10.90 -5.81 -5.62
C LYS A 181 10.80 -7.33 -5.61
N ARG A 182 11.29 -7.95 -4.54
CA ARG A 182 11.15 -9.41 -4.34
C ARG A 182 9.70 -9.85 -4.28
N TYR A 183 8.87 -9.10 -3.57
CA TYR A 183 7.45 -9.40 -3.45
C TYR A 183 6.75 -9.40 -4.81
N ASN A 184 7.02 -8.39 -5.62
CA ASN A 184 6.51 -8.33 -7.00
C ASN A 184 6.98 -9.53 -7.83
N GLU A 185 8.26 -9.87 -7.76
CA GLU A 185 8.86 -10.98 -8.55
C GLU A 185 8.36 -12.35 -8.08
N GLU A 186 8.35 -12.60 -6.79
CA GLU A 186 8.03 -13.93 -6.22
C GLU A 186 6.53 -14.23 -6.23
N HIS A 187 5.68 -13.24 -6.01
CA HIS A 187 4.24 -13.41 -5.93
C HIS A 187 3.48 -12.96 -7.18
N GLY A 188 4.17 -12.35 -8.14
CA GLY A 188 3.51 -11.75 -9.30
C GLY A 188 2.55 -10.62 -8.92
N ALA A 189 2.73 -10.03 -7.75
CA ALA A 189 1.84 -9.02 -7.21
C ALA A 189 1.97 -7.70 -7.95
N THR A 190 0.85 -7.01 -8.11
CA THR A 190 0.81 -5.63 -8.57
C THR A 190 1.13 -4.73 -7.39
N VAL A 191 2.13 -3.85 -7.55
CA VAL A 191 2.57 -2.94 -6.50
C VAL A 191 2.50 -1.51 -7.01
N ILE A 192 1.83 -0.64 -6.26
CA ILE A 192 1.72 0.78 -6.56
C ILE A 192 2.24 1.54 -5.36
N ILE A 193 3.25 2.35 -5.59
CA ILE A 193 3.79 3.24 -4.56
C ILE A 193 3.72 4.69 -5.03
N SER A 194 3.49 5.61 -4.12
CA SER A 194 3.61 7.04 -4.40
C SER A 194 4.89 7.59 -3.81
N SER A 195 5.38 8.66 -4.39
CA SER A 195 6.49 9.43 -3.84
C SER A 195 6.47 10.87 -4.36
N HIS A 196 6.92 11.81 -3.55
CA HIS A 196 7.21 13.16 -3.99
C HIS A 196 8.65 13.28 -4.54
N ASN A 197 9.43 12.22 -4.49
CA ASN A 197 10.81 12.18 -4.95
C ASN A 197 11.00 11.06 -5.99
N LEU A 198 11.26 11.47 -7.23
CA LEU A 198 11.50 10.55 -8.35
C LEU A 198 12.65 9.57 -8.06
N ASN A 199 13.71 10.03 -7.39
CA ASN A 199 14.88 9.21 -7.12
C ASN A 199 14.57 7.97 -6.26
N HIS A 200 13.55 8.02 -5.40
CA HIS A 200 13.14 6.86 -4.62
C HIS A 200 12.40 5.81 -5.44
N THR A 201 11.79 6.20 -6.54
CA THR A 201 10.94 5.30 -7.34
C THR A 201 11.65 4.67 -8.53
N VAL A 202 12.62 5.36 -9.13
CA VAL A 202 13.31 4.85 -10.33
C VAL A 202 14.10 3.57 -10.08
N ASP A 203 14.58 3.37 -8.85
CA ASP A 203 15.34 2.16 -8.48
C ASP A 203 14.44 0.92 -8.34
N VAL A 204 13.15 1.12 -8.14
CA VAL A 204 12.20 0.05 -7.75
C VAL A 204 11.16 -0.16 -8.83
N CYS A 205 10.66 0.91 -9.42
CA CYS A 205 9.52 0.88 -10.33
C CYS A 205 9.96 1.03 -11.79
N PRO A 206 9.79 0.01 -12.62
CA PRO A 206 10.08 0.11 -14.06
C PRO A 206 9.05 0.99 -14.78
N ARG A 207 7.90 1.26 -14.18
CA ARG A 207 6.86 2.12 -14.74
C ARG A 207 6.58 3.28 -13.79
N ILE A 208 6.55 4.50 -14.32
CA ILE A 208 6.32 5.72 -13.54
C ILE A 208 5.21 6.53 -14.19
N ALA A 209 4.26 7.00 -13.37
CA ALA A 209 3.24 7.96 -13.73
C ALA A 209 3.48 9.29 -12.98
N LEU A 210 3.27 10.43 -13.66
CA LEU A 210 3.47 11.77 -13.13
C LEU A 210 2.14 12.52 -13.03
#